data_27f2af09995208625e8c8bdd1d68b8ee
#
_entry.id   27f2af09995208625e8c8bdd1d68b8ee
#
_cell.length_a   1.000
_cell.length_b   1.000
_cell.length_c   1.000
_cell.angle_alpha   90.00
_cell.angle_beta   90.00
_cell.angle_gamma   90.00
#
_symmetry.space_group_name_H-M   'P 1'
#
loop_
_entity.id
_entity.type
_entity.pdbx_description
1 polymer ?
#
loop_
_entity_poly.entity_id
_entity_poly.type
_entity_poly.pdbx_seq_one_letter_code
_entity_poly.pdbx_strand_id
1 'polypeptide(L)'
;MQKPILILVLFITSLGFTQQQLNVLFIGNSYTYANDLPGTLVQLAAAMGDQVNVDSKTNGGYTFQMHAQDPVTYQKINAQAWDYVVIQGQSQEPSFPFGQVNTQSIPFAMQLADSVYANHECAQVNYFMTWGREVGDPQWDSINTFHKMNARLRDAYLRIADSSNAGVSPVGSAWRYIRDTQPSIQLYVGDGSHPSVAGTYLAASVFYVSLFHKAITPNLAYTAGLDAITAQHLIDAANLVVLDSMDTWMLTHPDSLTNVAISAQVGGIPGGYLFEANCSHCDQISWDFGDNQTGTGDQVAHTFANGTYWVTCTGIGPCGESTDSIQITVGSNGISALESNISIKALDEHQWVIEGNNIHQSDIKAFDYSGKALELMLQNKTKDGITF
;
A
#
# COMPACT_ATOMS: atom_id res chain seq x y z
N MET A 1 -8.04 -24.95 -58.48
CA MET A 1 -7.08 -24.63 -57.42
C MET A 1 -7.74 -23.66 -56.48
N GLN A 2 -8.30 -24.18 -55.39
CA GLN A 2 -8.90 -23.37 -54.32
C GLN A 2 -7.78 -22.90 -53.36
N LYS A 3 -7.65 -21.59 -53.15
CA LYS A 3 -6.72 -21.00 -52.16
C LYS A 3 -7.28 -21.17 -50.77
N PRO A 4 -6.53 -21.62 -49.78
CA PRO A 4 -7.00 -21.66 -48.39
C PRO A 4 -7.07 -20.24 -47.85
N ILE A 5 -8.23 -19.91 -47.26
CA ILE A 5 -8.43 -18.67 -46.48
C ILE A 5 -7.87 -18.94 -45.10
N LEU A 6 -6.81 -18.22 -44.72
CA LEU A 6 -6.24 -18.22 -43.38
C LEU A 6 -7.08 -17.28 -42.50
N ILE A 7 -7.88 -17.86 -41.61
CA ILE A 7 -8.61 -17.08 -40.61
C ILE A 7 -7.66 -16.85 -39.44
N LEU A 8 -7.16 -15.62 -39.29
CA LEU A 8 -6.40 -15.17 -38.12
C LEU A 8 -7.38 -14.88 -36.99
N VAL A 9 -7.46 -15.77 -36.00
CA VAL A 9 -8.22 -15.53 -34.78
C VAL A 9 -7.35 -14.70 -33.83
N LEU A 10 -7.61 -13.40 -33.73
CA LEU A 10 -7.00 -12.54 -32.72
C LEU A 10 -7.66 -12.84 -31.36
N PHE A 11 -6.92 -13.50 -30.47
CA PHE A 11 -7.30 -13.55 -29.05
C PHE A 11 -6.98 -12.18 -28.43
N ILE A 12 -8.01 -11.34 -28.28
CA ILE A 12 -7.92 -10.14 -27.43
C ILE A 12 -8.05 -10.63 -25.99
N THR A 13 -6.94 -10.82 -25.31
CA THR A 13 -6.93 -10.95 -23.86
C THR A 13 -7.29 -9.57 -23.29
N SER A 14 -8.57 -9.37 -22.94
CA SER A 14 -8.93 -8.26 -22.07
C SER A 14 -8.24 -8.51 -20.73
N LEU A 15 -7.30 -7.65 -20.36
CA LEU A 15 -6.89 -7.50 -18.98
C LEU A 15 -8.13 -7.00 -18.22
N GLY A 16 -8.93 -7.92 -17.72
CA GLY A 16 -10.05 -7.61 -16.84
C GLY A 16 -9.48 -7.08 -15.54
N PHE A 17 -9.63 -5.80 -15.27
CA PHE A 17 -9.49 -5.30 -13.91
C PHE A 17 -10.55 -6.02 -13.08
N THR A 18 -10.12 -6.81 -12.12
CA THR A 18 -11.07 -7.42 -11.18
C THR A 18 -11.71 -6.31 -10.36
N GLN A 19 -13.03 -6.24 -10.40
CA GLN A 19 -13.82 -5.35 -9.56
C GLN A 19 -13.51 -5.67 -8.08
N GLN A 20 -13.08 -4.67 -7.32
CA GLN A 20 -12.92 -4.82 -5.87
C GLN A 20 -14.18 -4.35 -5.15
N GLN A 21 -14.52 -5.02 -4.07
CA GLN A 21 -15.59 -4.62 -3.17
C GLN A 21 -15.04 -4.48 -1.76
N LEU A 22 -15.29 -3.34 -1.12
CA LEU A 22 -14.86 -3.04 0.24
C LEU A 22 -16.04 -2.68 1.13
N ASN A 23 -16.01 -3.15 2.38
CA ASN A 23 -16.90 -2.72 3.46
C ASN A 23 -16.14 -1.75 4.36
N VAL A 24 -16.58 -0.51 4.43
CA VAL A 24 -15.86 0.57 5.10
C VAL A 24 -16.74 1.22 6.17
N LEU A 25 -16.26 1.24 7.41
CA LEU A 25 -16.88 1.98 8.49
C LEU A 25 -16.17 3.32 8.69
N PHE A 26 -16.91 4.42 8.71
CA PHE A 26 -16.41 5.74 9.08
C PHE A 26 -16.78 6.08 10.51
N ILE A 27 -15.78 6.29 11.38
CA ILE A 27 -15.91 6.81 12.74
C ILE A 27 -15.33 8.22 12.74
N GLY A 28 -16.15 9.25 12.98
CA GLY A 28 -15.69 10.63 12.87
C GLY A 28 -16.71 11.67 13.30
N ASN A 29 -16.58 12.87 12.76
CA ASN A 29 -17.44 14.00 13.13
C ASN A 29 -17.92 14.77 11.90
N SER A 30 -18.15 16.09 12.03
CA SER A 30 -18.66 16.93 10.95
C SER A 30 -17.76 16.95 9.71
N TYR A 31 -16.46 16.74 9.83
CA TYR A 31 -15.57 16.67 8.67
C TYR A 31 -15.83 15.41 7.83
N THR A 32 -16.36 14.36 8.45
CA THR A 32 -16.74 13.13 7.76
C THR A 32 -18.15 13.21 7.18
N TYR A 33 -19.13 13.77 7.88
CA TYR A 33 -20.50 13.79 7.33
C TYR A 33 -20.79 15.01 6.43
N ALA A 34 -19.96 16.06 6.45
CA ALA A 34 -20.15 17.24 5.58
C ALA A 34 -20.14 16.82 4.10
N ASN A 35 -21.13 17.33 3.34
CA ASN A 35 -21.35 17.03 1.93
C ASN A 35 -21.39 15.52 1.61
N ASP A 36 -21.74 14.68 2.58
CA ASP A 36 -21.80 13.22 2.44
C ASP A 36 -20.48 12.62 1.89
N LEU A 37 -19.38 12.80 2.63
CA LEU A 37 -18.07 12.25 2.22
C LEU A 37 -18.11 10.72 1.98
N PRO A 38 -18.73 9.88 2.85
CA PRO A 38 -18.85 8.45 2.57
C PRO A 38 -19.61 8.15 1.26
N GLY A 39 -20.72 8.83 1.02
CA GLY A 39 -21.48 8.70 -0.23
C GLY A 39 -20.71 9.19 -1.45
N THR A 40 -19.89 10.24 -1.30
CA THR A 40 -19.00 10.74 -2.36
C THR A 40 -17.96 9.67 -2.73
N LEU A 41 -17.38 8.97 -1.74
CA LEU A 41 -16.46 7.84 -1.98
C LEU A 41 -17.16 6.69 -2.73
N VAL A 42 -18.39 6.34 -2.35
CA VAL A 42 -19.18 5.30 -3.04
C VAL A 42 -19.37 5.64 -4.52
N GLN A 43 -19.75 6.89 -4.83
CA GLN A 43 -19.96 7.33 -6.22
C GLN A 43 -18.64 7.35 -7.01
N LEU A 44 -17.55 7.77 -6.38
CA LEU A 44 -16.23 7.78 -7.00
C LEU A 44 -15.74 6.36 -7.31
N ALA A 45 -15.85 5.44 -6.35
CA ALA A 45 -15.50 4.04 -6.54
C ALA A 45 -16.33 3.39 -7.66
N ALA A 46 -17.65 3.62 -7.69
CA ALA A 46 -18.51 3.13 -8.76
C ALA A 46 -18.11 3.67 -10.14
N ALA A 47 -17.69 4.94 -10.24
CA ALA A 47 -17.18 5.52 -11.48
C ALA A 47 -15.85 4.88 -11.93
N MET A 48 -15.08 4.30 -11.00
CA MET A 48 -13.85 3.54 -11.26
C MET A 48 -14.10 2.05 -11.53
N GLY A 49 -15.35 1.58 -11.42
CA GLY A 49 -15.72 0.18 -11.59
C GLY A 49 -15.54 -0.68 -10.32
N ASP A 50 -15.26 -0.06 -9.18
CA ASP A 50 -15.17 -0.71 -7.88
C ASP A 50 -16.43 -0.48 -7.04
N GLN A 51 -16.60 -1.25 -5.95
CA GLN A 51 -17.74 -1.13 -5.05
C GLN A 51 -17.30 -0.83 -3.62
N VAL A 52 -18.04 0.06 -2.95
CA VAL A 52 -17.85 0.34 -1.52
C VAL A 52 -19.18 0.30 -0.82
N ASN A 53 -19.31 -0.54 0.19
CA ASN A 53 -20.41 -0.49 1.14
C ASN A 53 -19.95 0.33 2.34
N VAL A 54 -20.66 1.38 2.67
CA VAL A 54 -20.29 2.28 3.78
C VAL A 54 -21.32 2.24 4.89
N ASP A 55 -20.84 2.33 6.12
CA ASP A 55 -21.62 2.72 7.29
C ASP A 55 -20.85 3.78 8.08
N SER A 56 -21.51 4.50 8.98
CA SER A 56 -20.85 5.56 9.70
C SER A 56 -21.36 5.73 11.14
N LYS A 57 -20.46 6.20 11.99
CA LYS A 57 -20.74 6.72 13.33
C LYS A 57 -20.09 8.11 13.41
N THR A 58 -20.86 9.14 13.09
CA THR A 58 -20.37 10.51 13.00
C THR A 58 -21.23 11.47 13.83
N ASN A 59 -20.62 12.11 14.79
CA ASN A 59 -21.26 13.10 15.66
C ASN A 59 -20.46 14.40 15.64
N GLY A 60 -21.11 15.55 15.53
CA GLY A 60 -20.43 16.84 15.47
C GLY A 60 -19.48 17.06 16.64
N GLY A 61 -18.22 17.40 16.33
CA GLY A 61 -17.19 17.72 17.33
C GLY A 61 -16.62 16.54 18.13
N TYR A 62 -17.00 15.30 17.86
CA TYR A 62 -16.49 14.15 18.60
C TYR A 62 -14.96 14.02 18.47
N THR A 63 -14.33 13.72 19.62
CA THR A 63 -12.91 13.38 19.75
C THR A 63 -12.73 11.87 19.72
N PHE A 64 -11.48 11.38 19.65
CA PHE A 64 -11.19 9.94 19.85
C PHE A 64 -11.72 9.45 21.20
N GLN A 65 -11.57 10.24 22.27
CA GLN A 65 -12.07 9.89 23.59
C GLN A 65 -13.59 9.74 23.62
N MET A 66 -14.33 10.66 22.99
CA MET A 66 -15.78 10.58 22.94
C MET A 66 -16.26 9.33 22.19
N HIS A 67 -15.61 8.98 21.08
CA HIS A 67 -15.89 7.74 20.37
C HIS A 67 -15.54 6.50 21.20
N ALA A 68 -14.40 6.49 21.90
CA ALA A 68 -13.98 5.39 22.74
C ALA A 68 -14.88 5.21 24.00
N GLN A 69 -15.66 6.21 24.36
CA GLN A 69 -16.63 6.16 25.47
C GLN A 69 -18.08 5.95 25.01
N ASP A 70 -18.33 5.95 23.70
CA ASP A 70 -19.69 5.80 23.15
C ASP A 70 -19.99 4.34 22.80
N PRO A 71 -20.92 3.66 23.49
CA PRO A 71 -21.28 2.27 23.19
C PRO A 71 -21.77 2.05 21.76
N VAL A 72 -22.36 3.07 21.11
CA VAL A 72 -22.82 2.96 19.72
C VAL A 72 -21.65 2.86 18.76
N THR A 73 -20.49 3.46 19.06
CA THR A 73 -19.27 3.26 18.28
C THR A 73 -18.89 1.79 18.22
N TYR A 74 -18.87 1.09 19.35
CA TYR A 74 -18.55 -0.34 19.42
C TYR A 74 -19.63 -1.23 18.78
N GLN A 75 -20.91 -0.84 18.87
CA GLN A 75 -21.98 -1.53 18.14
C GLN A 75 -21.73 -1.47 16.64
N LYS A 76 -21.27 -0.34 16.10
CA LYS A 76 -20.94 -0.20 14.68
C LYS A 76 -19.67 -0.99 14.30
N ILE A 77 -18.63 -0.97 15.13
CA ILE A 77 -17.43 -1.78 14.90
C ILE A 77 -17.81 -3.26 14.82
N ASN A 78 -18.64 -3.74 15.75
CA ASN A 78 -19.02 -5.16 15.85
C ASN A 78 -20.17 -5.57 14.91
N ALA A 79 -20.68 -4.68 14.06
CA ALA A 79 -21.85 -4.96 13.22
C ALA A 79 -21.56 -5.98 12.12
N GLN A 80 -20.34 -6.04 11.64
CA GLN A 80 -19.86 -7.00 10.62
C GLN A 80 -18.33 -7.05 10.60
N ALA A 81 -17.77 -7.94 9.78
CA ALA A 81 -16.36 -7.89 9.40
C ALA A 81 -16.15 -6.73 8.42
N TRP A 82 -15.37 -5.73 8.83
CA TRP A 82 -15.02 -4.57 8.01
C TRP A 82 -13.69 -4.83 7.32
N ASP A 83 -13.57 -4.44 6.04
CA ASP A 83 -12.27 -4.42 5.36
C ASP A 83 -11.45 -3.22 5.85
N TYR A 84 -12.10 -2.06 5.99
CA TYR A 84 -11.49 -0.86 6.55
C TYR A 84 -12.37 -0.19 7.60
N VAL A 85 -11.73 0.34 8.64
CA VAL A 85 -12.35 1.28 9.57
C VAL A 85 -11.56 2.59 9.54
N VAL A 86 -12.18 3.63 9.01
CA VAL A 86 -11.61 4.98 8.95
C VAL A 86 -11.94 5.71 10.23
N ILE A 87 -10.93 6.16 10.98
CA ILE A 87 -11.11 6.81 12.28
C ILE A 87 -10.59 8.24 12.21
N GLN A 88 -11.46 9.22 12.59
CA GLN A 88 -11.15 10.65 12.57
C GLN A 88 -11.34 11.24 13.95
N GLY A 89 -10.32 11.94 14.45
CA GLY A 89 -10.40 12.75 15.65
C GLY A 89 -11.01 14.14 15.41
N GLN A 90 -11.20 14.91 16.50
CA GLN A 90 -11.65 16.30 16.42
C GLN A 90 -10.62 17.16 15.61
N SER A 91 -11.11 18.12 14.84
CA SER A 91 -10.31 18.86 13.86
C SER A 91 -9.07 19.58 14.42
N GLN A 92 -9.07 19.96 15.67
CA GLN A 92 -8.00 20.73 16.31
C GLN A 92 -7.16 19.90 17.29
N GLU A 93 -7.78 18.95 17.99
CA GLU A 93 -7.14 18.20 19.08
C GLU A 93 -5.79 17.57 18.68
N PRO A 94 -5.65 16.88 17.52
CA PRO A 94 -4.36 16.32 17.15
C PRO A 94 -3.29 17.38 16.83
N SER A 95 -3.66 18.66 16.66
CA SER A 95 -2.68 19.74 16.43
C SER A 95 -2.10 20.34 17.72
N PHE A 96 -2.58 19.91 18.90
CA PHE A 96 -2.12 20.38 20.19
C PHE A 96 -0.69 19.93 20.51
N PRO A 97 -0.06 20.46 21.61
CA PRO A 97 1.27 20.03 21.99
C PRO A 97 1.37 18.52 22.18
N PHE A 98 2.52 17.96 21.80
CA PHE A 98 2.75 16.52 21.76
C PHE A 98 2.39 15.80 23.08
N GLY A 99 2.73 16.37 24.26
CA GLY A 99 2.37 15.79 25.54
C GLY A 99 0.84 15.68 25.76
N GLN A 100 0.07 16.61 25.17
CA GLN A 100 -1.38 16.58 25.21
C GLN A 100 -1.94 15.51 24.25
N VAL A 101 -1.42 15.44 23.03
CA VAL A 101 -1.80 14.39 22.05
C VAL A 101 -1.53 13.00 22.62
N ASN A 102 -0.39 12.80 23.29
CA ASN A 102 -0.04 11.53 23.93
C ASN A 102 -1.01 11.07 25.01
N THR A 103 -1.68 12.01 25.69
CA THR A 103 -2.57 11.67 26.82
C THR A 103 -4.04 11.76 26.45
N GLN A 104 -4.42 12.59 25.48
CA GLN A 104 -5.82 12.86 25.14
C GLN A 104 -6.26 12.25 23.81
N SER A 105 -5.34 11.94 22.89
CA SER A 105 -5.69 11.40 21.58
C SER A 105 -5.20 9.97 21.40
N ILE A 106 -3.89 9.70 21.56
CA ILE A 106 -3.29 8.39 21.27
C ILE A 106 -3.95 7.23 22.02
N PRO A 107 -4.16 7.27 23.36
CA PRO A 107 -4.71 6.13 24.08
C PRO A 107 -6.10 5.73 23.61
N PHE A 108 -6.92 6.71 23.26
CA PHE A 108 -8.28 6.46 22.80
C PHE A 108 -8.34 6.02 21.32
N ALA A 109 -7.43 6.55 20.50
CA ALA A 109 -7.27 6.09 19.14
C ALA A 109 -6.83 4.60 19.10
N MET A 110 -5.85 4.22 19.94
CA MET A 110 -5.41 2.82 20.11
C MET A 110 -6.57 1.93 20.60
N GLN A 111 -7.32 2.38 21.62
CA GLN A 111 -8.47 1.62 22.13
C GLN A 111 -9.51 1.32 21.04
N LEU A 112 -9.76 2.27 20.14
CA LEU A 112 -10.66 2.07 19.01
C LEU A 112 -10.07 1.09 17.99
N ALA A 113 -8.79 1.24 17.64
CA ALA A 113 -8.08 0.34 16.73
C ALA A 113 -8.04 -1.11 17.26
N ASP A 114 -7.70 -1.30 18.55
CA ASP A 114 -7.71 -2.61 19.22
C ASP A 114 -9.08 -3.28 19.12
N SER A 115 -10.16 -2.50 19.25
CA SER A 115 -11.53 -3.03 19.12
C SER A 115 -11.87 -3.46 17.70
N VAL A 116 -11.31 -2.79 16.69
CA VAL A 116 -11.48 -3.16 15.29
C VAL A 116 -10.76 -4.48 15.02
N TYR A 117 -9.50 -4.60 15.43
CA TYR A 117 -8.72 -5.82 15.26
C TYR A 117 -9.28 -7.01 16.05
N ALA A 118 -9.83 -6.75 17.25
CA ALA A 118 -10.51 -7.78 18.04
C ALA A 118 -11.81 -8.28 17.40
N ASN A 119 -12.51 -7.43 16.64
CA ASN A 119 -13.69 -7.80 15.87
C ASN A 119 -13.36 -8.61 14.63
N HIS A 120 -12.35 -8.21 13.89
CA HIS A 120 -11.89 -8.86 12.67
C HIS A 120 -10.40 -8.62 12.48
N GLU A 121 -9.58 -9.67 12.63
CA GLU A 121 -8.12 -9.58 12.58
C GLU A 121 -7.57 -9.07 11.25
N CYS A 122 -8.33 -9.23 10.16
CA CYS A 122 -7.97 -8.76 8.83
C CYS A 122 -8.44 -7.34 8.52
N ALA A 123 -9.16 -6.71 9.43
CA ALA A 123 -9.58 -5.33 9.26
C ALA A 123 -8.38 -4.39 9.24
N GLN A 124 -8.43 -3.39 8.38
CA GLN A 124 -7.43 -2.34 8.31
C GLN A 124 -7.98 -1.10 9.01
N VAL A 125 -7.25 -0.59 10.00
CA VAL A 125 -7.53 0.75 10.55
C VAL A 125 -6.79 1.79 9.74
N ASN A 126 -7.52 2.82 9.31
CA ASN A 126 -6.96 3.93 8.54
C ASN A 126 -7.37 5.25 9.18
N TYR A 127 -6.39 6.02 9.68
CA TYR A 127 -6.68 7.30 10.28
C TYR A 127 -6.88 8.39 9.23
N PHE A 128 -7.98 9.09 9.35
CA PHE A 128 -8.29 10.25 8.52
C PHE A 128 -7.45 11.45 8.97
N MET A 129 -6.26 11.65 8.38
CA MET A 129 -5.50 12.88 8.61
C MET A 129 -6.28 14.08 8.08
N THR A 130 -6.84 14.86 8.97
CA THR A 130 -7.55 16.09 8.65
C THR A 130 -6.58 17.22 8.27
N TRP A 131 -7.11 18.39 7.90
CA TRP A 131 -6.37 19.56 7.45
C TRP A 131 -6.38 20.67 8.49
N GLY A 132 -5.41 21.59 8.42
CA GLY A 132 -5.39 22.80 9.21
C GLY A 132 -6.54 23.75 8.83
N ARG A 133 -7.09 24.50 9.79
CA ARG A 133 -8.04 25.58 9.49
C ARG A 133 -7.43 26.57 8.53
N GLU A 134 -8.23 27.25 7.74
CA GLU A 134 -7.81 28.11 6.62
C GLU A 134 -6.75 29.15 7.02
N VAL A 135 -6.88 29.74 8.19
CA VAL A 135 -5.93 30.69 8.78
C VAL A 135 -5.14 30.13 9.98
N GLY A 136 -5.31 28.83 10.27
CA GLY A 136 -4.83 28.21 11.51
C GLY A 136 -5.69 28.55 12.71
N ASP A 137 -5.12 28.44 13.92
CA ASP A 137 -5.76 28.87 15.15
C ASP A 137 -4.98 30.03 15.78
N PRO A 138 -5.49 31.27 15.69
CA PRO A 138 -4.77 32.47 16.14
C PRO A 138 -4.55 32.53 17.66
N GLN A 139 -5.22 31.67 18.45
CA GLN A 139 -5.04 31.63 19.90
C GLN A 139 -3.67 31.03 20.30
N TRP A 140 -3.02 30.28 19.39
CA TRP A 140 -1.82 29.53 19.71
C TRP A 140 -0.74 29.75 18.65
N ASP A 141 0.35 30.42 19.00
CA ASP A 141 1.47 30.72 18.08
C ASP A 141 2.02 29.52 17.34
N SER A 142 1.92 28.35 17.94
CA SER A 142 2.41 27.10 17.35
C SER A 142 1.53 26.56 16.22
N ILE A 143 0.28 27.03 16.09
CA ILE A 143 -0.70 26.61 15.08
C ILE A 143 -1.46 27.80 14.47
N ASN A 144 -0.96 29.01 14.59
CA ASN A 144 -1.61 30.25 14.16
C ASN A 144 -1.58 30.51 12.64
N THR A 145 -1.17 29.54 11.86
CA THR A 145 -1.29 29.53 10.41
C THR A 145 -1.70 28.15 9.92
N PHE A 146 -2.31 28.08 8.74
CA PHE A 146 -2.63 26.80 8.10
C PHE A 146 -1.43 25.85 8.09
N HIS A 147 -0.29 26.29 7.59
CA HIS A 147 0.89 25.43 7.44
C HIS A 147 1.40 24.87 8.77
N LYS A 148 1.43 25.69 9.83
CA LYS A 148 1.84 25.26 11.16
C LYS A 148 0.85 24.22 11.73
N MET A 149 -0.44 24.50 11.63
CA MET A 149 -1.48 23.59 12.12
C MET A 149 -1.47 22.29 11.34
N ASN A 150 -1.38 22.35 10.01
CA ASN A 150 -1.36 21.18 9.13
C ASN A 150 -0.14 20.30 9.37
N ALA A 151 1.05 20.90 9.60
CA ALA A 151 2.26 20.14 9.92
C ALA A 151 2.10 19.37 11.26
N ARG A 152 1.52 20.00 12.28
CA ARG A 152 1.24 19.33 13.55
C ARG A 152 0.22 18.21 13.43
N LEU A 153 -0.84 18.42 12.66
CA LEU A 153 -1.81 17.35 12.37
C LEU A 153 -1.13 16.16 11.70
N ARG A 154 -0.28 16.41 10.69
CA ARG A 154 0.48 15.36 10.03
C ARG A 154 1.33 14.56 11.02
N ASP A 155 2.13 15.24 11.82
CA ASP A 155 3.00 14.58 12.81
C ASP A 155 2.20 13.78 13.84
N ALA A 156 1.07 14.30 14.28
CA ALA A 156 0.20 13.63 15.24
C ALA A 156 -0.45 12.38 14.64
N TYR A 157 -1.02 12.47 13.43
CA TYR A 157 -1.67 11.33 12.80
C TYR A 157 -0.70 10.22 12.45
N LEU A 158 0.53 10.53 12.04
CA LEU A 158 1.57 9.51 11.84
C LEU A 158 1.93 8.79 13.15
N ARG A 159 2.04 9.51 14.27
CA ARG A 159 2.30 8.90 15.59
C ARG A 159 1.13 8.06 16.09
N ILE A 160 -0.10 8.53 15.88
CA ILE A 160 -1.31 7.79 16.24
C ILE A 160 -1.35 6.47 15.45
N ALA A 161 -1.07 6.53 14.15
CA ALA A 161 -1.06 5.36 13.28
C ALA A 161 0.05 4.36 13.66
N ASP A 162 1.27 4.84 13.87
CA ASP A 162 2.40 4.02 14.34
C ASP A 162 2.08 3.33 15.67
N SER A 163 1.51 4.06 16.64
CA SER A 163 1.10 3.50 17.93
C SER A 163 -0.02 2.45 17.84
N SER A 164 -0.77 2.43 16.76
CA SER A 164 -1.95 1.57 16.56
C SER A 164 -1.74 0.50 15.50
N ASN A 165 -0.54 0.37 14.93
CA ASN A 165 -0.28 -0.47 13.76
C ASN A 165 -1.31 -0.23 12.63
N ALA A 166 -1.49 1.02 12.23
CA ALA A 166 -2.55 1.48 11.34
C ALA A 166 -2.00 2.37 10.21
N GLY A 167 -2.78 2.53 9.14
CA GLY A 167 -2.47 3.44 8.05
C GLY A 167 -3.00 4.86 8.26
N VAL A 168 -2.62 5.76 7.37
CA VAL A 168 -3.10 7.15 7.32
C VAL A 168 -3.61 7.48 5.93
N SER A 169 -4.84 7.93 5.81
CA SER A 169 -5.32 8.62 4.61
C SER A 169 -4.92 10.10 4.70
N PRO A 170 -3.96 10.57 3.88
CA PRO A 170 -3.27 11.85 4.07
C PRO A 170 -4.02 13.05 3.48
N VAL A 171 -5.31 13.19 3.79
CA VAL A 171 -6.15 14.26 3.23
C VAL A 171 -5.58 15.65 3.49
N GLY A 172 -5.09 15.91 4.71
CA GLY A 172 -4.46 17.18 5.05
C GLY A 172 -3.21 17.50 4.23
N SER A 173 -2.46 16.47 3.79
CA SER A 173 -1.31 16.67 2.89
C SER A 173 -1.74 17.01 1.47
N ALA A 174 -2.76 16.35 0.94
CA ALA A 174 -3.36 16.70 -0.36
C ALA A 174 -4.01 18.08 -0.32
N TRP A 175 -4.65 18.43 0.80
CA TRP A 175 -5.21 19.76 1.04
C TRP A 175 -4.14 20.86 0.98
N ARG A 176 -2.99 20.62 1.62
CA ARG A 176 -1.83 21.52 1.53
C ARG A 176 -1.34 21.64 0.10
N TYR A 177 -1.19 20.52 -0.61
CA TYR A 177 -0.73 20.54 -2.00
C TYR A 177 -1.62 21.41 -2.89
N ILE A 178 -2.95 21.26 -2.80
CA ILE A 178 -3.89 22.10 -3.56
C ILE A 178 -3.80 23.57 -3.16
N ARG A 179 -3.72 23.88 -1.87
CA ARG A 179 -3.59 25.28 -1.42
C ARG A 179 -2.31 25.94 -1.91
N ASP A 180 -1.22 25.19 -2.01
CA ASP A 180 0.08 25.71 -2.44
C ASP A 180 0.17 25.82 -3.97
N THR A 181 -0.49 24.94 -4.73
CA THR A 181 -0.37 24.87 -6.21
C THR A 181 -1.58 25.40 -6.97
N GLN A 182 -2.78 25.33 -6.39
CA GLN A 182 -4.06 25.72 -6.99
C GLN A 182 -4.88 26.60 -6.03
N PRO A 183 -4.37 27.76 -5.58
CA PRO A 183 -4.98 28.56 -4.52
C PRO A 183 -6.37 29.14 -4.87
N SER A 184 -6.78 29.11 -6.13
CA SER A 184 -8.11 29.52 -6.58
C SER A 184 -9.20 28.47 -6.25
N ILE A 185 -8.83 27.21 -5.99
CA ILE A 185 -9.79 26.16 -5.60
C ILE A 185 -10.14 26.36 -4.13
N GLN A 186 -11.40 26.69 -3.89
CA GLN A 186 -11.93 26.89 -2.52
C GLN A 186 -12.23 25.54 -1.87
N LEU A 187 -11.37 25.12 -0.93
CA LEU A 187 -11.52 23.85 -0.22
C LEU A 187 -12.38 23.97 1.05
N TYR A 188 -12.61 25.18 1.56
CA TYR A 188 -13.39 25.46 2.75
C TYR A 188 -14.74 26.08 2.43
N VAL A 189 -15.71 25.92 3.32
CA VAL A 189 -16.88 26.81 3.41
C VAL A 189 -16.52 28.07 4.19
N GLY A 190 -17.44 29.04 4.30
CA GLY A 190 -17.18 30.36 4.88
C GLY A 190 -16.71 30.42 6.34
N ASP A 191 -16.69 29.32 7.07
CA ASP A 191 -16.15 29.23 8.43
C ASP A 191 -14.63 28.96 8.49
N GLY A 192 -14.00 28.70 7.33
CA GLY A 192 -12.58 28.40 7.23
C GLY A 192 -12.14 27.08 7.91
N SER A 193 -13.08 26.18 8.17
CA SER A 193 -12.86 24.92 8.89
C SER A 193 -13.47 23.73 8.15
N HIS A 194 -14.78 23.75 7.93
CA HIS A 194 -15.49 22.65 7.25
C HIS A 194 -15.21 22.62 5.74
N PRO A 195 -15.29 21.44 5.12
CA PRO A 195 -14.98 21.27 3.71
C PRO A 195 -16.09 21.87 2.83
N SER A 196 -15.70 22.51 1.73
CA SER A 196 -16.57 22.74 0.58
C SER A 196 -16.82 21.42 -0.18
N VAL A 197 -17.64 21.45 -1.24
CA VAL A 197 -17.80 20.31 -2.14
C VAL A 197 -16.45 19.87 -2.75
N ALA A 198 -15.58 20.83 -3.14
CA ALA A 198 -14.25 20.53 -3.65
C ALA A 198 -13.36 19.90 -2.58
N GLY A 199 -13.41 20.38 -1.33
CA GLY A 199 -12.69 19.78 -0.21
C GLY A 199 -13.15 18.34 0.09
N THR A 200 -14.45 18.10 0.05
CA THR A 200 -15.01 16.75 0.24
C THR A 200 -14.62 15.82 -0.92
N TYR A 201 -14.65 16.30 -2.16
CA TYR A 201 -14.22 15.51 -3.31
C TYR A 201 -12.72 15.16 -3.26
N LEU A 202 -11.87 16.10 -2.82
CA LEU A 202 -10.46 15.83 -2.55
C LEU A 202 -10.29 14.74 -1.49
N ALA A 203 -11.02 14.83 -0.38
CA ALA A 203 -10.97 13.84 0.68
C ALA A 203 -11.42 12.45 0.17
N ALA A 204 -12.53 12.37 -0.57
CA ALA A 204 -13.00 11.13 -1.17
C ALA A 204 -11.98 10.54 -2.16
N SER A 205 -11.31 11.39 -2.96
CA SER A 205 -10.25 10.96 -3.88
C SER A 205 -9.05 10.38 -3.12
N VAL A 206 -8.63 11.03 -2.03
CA VAL A 206 -7.55 10.50 -1.16
C VAL A 206 -7.97 9.16 -0.54
N PHE A 207 -9.21 9.03 -0.05
CA PHE A 207 -9.71 7.75 0.48
C PHE A 207 -9.73 6.67 -0.58
N TYR A 208 -10.22 6.96 -1.78
CA TYR A 208 -10.20 5.96 -2.85
C TYR A 208 -8.79 5.43 -3.09
N VAL A 209 -7.81 6.33 -3.28
CA VAL A 209 -6.43 5.92 -3.54
C VAL A 209 -5.82 5.19 -2.33
N SER A 210 -6.11 5.63 -1.10
CA SER A 210 -5.58 5.02 0.13
C SER A 210 -6.17 3.64 0.43
N LEU A 211 -7.43 3.39 0.09
CA LEU A 211 -8.13 2.14 0.42
C LEU A 211 -8.03 1.10 -0.70
N PHE A 212 -7.98 1.55 -1.95
CA PHE A 212 -7.87 0.64 -3.10
C PHE A 212 -6.44 0.45 -3.60
N HIS A 213 -5.49 1.31 -3.18
CA HIS A 213 -4.11 1.35 -3.66
C HIS A 213 -4.02 1.49 -5.19
N LYS A 214 -5.00 2.18 -5.77
CA LYS A 214 -5.13 2.41 -7.21
C LYS A 214 -5.17 3.89 -7.53
N ALA A 215 -4.53 4.29 -8.62
CA ALA A 215 -4.70 5.64 -9.15
C ALA A 215 -6.14 5.85 -9.68
N ILE A 216 -6.69 7.04 -9.42
CA ILE A 216 -7.90 7.48 -10.10
C ILE A 216 -7.49 7.90 -11.51
N THR A 217 -8.09 7.26 -12.53
CA THR A 217 -7.78 7.56 -13.93
C THR A 217 -8.49 8.81 -14.42
N PRO A 218 -7.90 9.57 -15.37
CA PRO A 218 -8.54 10.72 -16.01
C PRO A 218 -9.83 10.34 -16.73
N ASN A 219 -10.74 11.28 -16.92
CA ASN A 219 -12.05 11.14 -17.59
C ASN A 219 -13.13 10.43 -16.76
N LEU A 220 -13.17 10.71 -15.47
CA LEU A 220 -14.21 10.20 -14.60
C LEU A 220 -15.60 10.71 -14.97
N ALA A 221 -16.56 9.79 -14.93
CA ALA A 221 -17.98 10.11 -15.07
C ALA A 221 -18.57 10.84 -13.84
N TYR A 222 -17.85 10.84 -12.70
CA TYR A 222 -18.27 11.45 -11.44
C TYR A 222 -17.29 12.52 -10.97
N THR A 223 -17.77 13.75 -10.79
CA THR A 223 -17.00 14.92 -10.34
C THR A 223 -17.63 15.64 -9.15
N ALA A 224 -18.63 15.05 -8.51
CA ALA A 224 -19.46 15.69 -7.47
C ALA A 224 -20.05 17.07 -7.90
N GLY A 225 -20.28 17.28 -9.19
CA GLY A 225 -20.77 18.54 -9.74
C GLY A 225 -19.72 19.64 -9.93
N LEU A 226 -18.45 19.35 -9.69
CA LEU A 226 -17.33 20.24 -10.00
C LEU A 226 -17.07 20.28 -11.50
N ASP A 227 -16.48 21.38 -11.99
CA ASP A 227 -15.96 21.42 -13.34
C ASP A 227 -14.80 20.43 -13.52
N ALA A 228 -14.59 19.98 -14.76
CA ALA A 228 -13.64 18.91 -15.04
C ALA A 228 -12.17 19.29 -14.70
N ILE A 229 -11.80 20.56 -14.83
CA ILE A 229 -10.45 21.04 -14.54
C ILE A 229 -10.20 21.00 -13.03
N THR A 230 -11.13 21.54 -12.25
CA THR A 230 -11.07 21.48 -10.78
C THR A 230 -11.03 20.03 -10.30
N ALA A 231 -11.93 19.16 -10.78
CA ALA A 231 -11.93 17.75 -10.40
C ALA A 231 -10.60 17.06 -10.74
N GLN A 232 -10.00 17.34 -11.90
CA GLN A 232 -8.72 16.76 -12.31
C GLN A 232 -7.58 17.18 -11.37
N HIS A 233 -7.49 18.48 -11.00
CA HIS A 233 -6.46 18.92 -10.05
C HIS A 233 -6.57 18.22 -8.69
N LEU A 234 -7.80 17.95 -8.21
CA LEU A 234 -8.04 17.26 -6.95
C LEU A 234 -7.65 15.78 -7.03
N ILE A 235 -7.96 15.14 -8.16
CA ILE A 235 -7.53 13.76 -8.45
C ILE A 235 -6.00 13.65 -8.51
N ASP A 236 -5.35 14.53 -9.27
CA ASP A 236 -3.90 14.52 -9.43
C ASP A 236 -3.20 14.69 -8.07
N ALA A 237 -3.72 15.58 -7.21
CA ALA A 237 -3.21 15.77 -5.86
C ALA A 237 -3.37 14.50 -5.00
N ALA A 238 -4.52 13.82 -5.09
CA ALA A 238 -4.76 12.58 -4.35
C ALA A 238 -3.82 11.46 -4.82
N ASN A 239 -3.71 11.24 -6.13
CA ASN A 239 -2.81 10.25 -6.71
C ASN A 239 -1.35 10.50 -6.28
N LEU A 240 -0.87 11.73 -6.47
CA LEU A 240 0.50 12.12 -6.14
C LEU A 240 0.82 11.92 -4.65
N VAL A 241 -0.01 12.48 -3.78
CA VAL A 241 0.26 12.50 -2.33
C VAL A 241 0.19 11.11 -1.70
N VAL A 242 -0.68 10.25 -2.20
CA VAL A 242 -0.84 8.90 -1.66
C VAL A 242 0.17 7.94 -2.27
N LEU A 243 0.18 7.78 -3.61
CA LEU A 243 0.93 6.70 -4.27
C LEU A 243 2.45 6.91 -4.20
N ASP A 244 2.93 8.15 -4.29
CA ASP A 244 4.38 8.41 -4.22
C ASP A 244 4.96 8.26 -2.81
N SER A 245 4.12 8.01 -1.80
CA SER A 245 4.54 8.00 -0.39
C SER A 245 3.76 6.99 0.46
N MET A 246 3.30 5.88 -0.11
CA MET A 246 2.51 4.86 0.60
C MET A 246 3.19 4.36 1.87
N ASP A 247 4.50 4.14 1.84
CA ASP A 247 5.28 3.73 3.02
C ASP A 247 5.24 4.80 4.12
N THR A 248 5.32 6.09 3.75
CA THR A 248 5.22 7.20 4.70
C THR A 248 3.85 7.22 5.41
N TRP A 249 2.80 6.85 4.70
CA TRP A 249 1.44 6.80 5.20
C TRP A 249 1.08 5.45 5.84
N MET A 250 2.04 4.52 5.94
CA MET A 250 1.83 3.18 6.48
C MET A 250 0.65 2.45 5.80
N LEU A 251 0.47 2.70 4.49
CA LEU A 251 -0.59 2.05 3.70
C LEU A 251 -0.15 0.70 3.13
N THR A 252 1.14 0.42 3.15
CA THR A 252 1.73 -0.86 2.78
C THR A 252 2.01 -1.66 4.04
N HIS A 253 0.97 -2.09 4.75
CA HIS A 253 1.15 -2.97 5.91
C HIS A 253 1.11 -4.45 5.46
N PRO A 254 2.29 -5.10 5.33
CA PRO A 254 2.33 -6.53 5.07
C PRO A 254 1.88 -7.34 6.31
N ASP A 255 1.96 -6.73 7.52
CA ASP A 255 1.83 -7.45 8.78
C ASP A 255 0.40 -7.84 9.17
N SER A 256 -0.63 -7.30 8.50
CA SER A 256 -2.03 -7.63 8.77
C SER A 256 -2.73 -8.43 7.66
N LEU A 257 -2.07 -8.60 6.52
CA LEU A 257 -2.57 -9.39 5.41
C LEU A 257 -1.72 -10.65 5.21
N THR A 258 -2.34 -11.71 4.69
CA THR A 258 -1.59 -12.85 4.20
C THR A 258 -0.62 -12.37 3.13
N ASN A 259 0.67 -12.55 3.37
CA ASN A 259 1.71 -12.16 2.43
C ASN A 259 2.80 -13.23 2.39
N VAL A 260 3.19 -13.65 1.19
CA VAL A 260 4.26 -14.62 0.98
C VAL A 260 5.37 -14.00 0.15
N ALA A 261 6.61 -14.20 0.58
CA ALA A 261 7.82 -13.89 -0.18
C ALA A 261 8.69 -15.14 -0.26
N ILE A 262 9.22 -15.44 -1.44
CA ILE A 262 10.00 -16.64 -1.65
C ILE A 262 11.47 -16.36 -1.92
N SER A 263 12.31 -17.30 -1.50
CA SER A 263 13.70 -17.37 -1.86
C SER A 263 14.06 -18.76 -2.35
N ALA A 264 15.11 -18.86 -3.18
CA ALA A 264 15.61 -20.12 -3.66
C ALA A 264 17.12 -20.18 -3.50
N GLN A 265 17.61 -21.33 -3.04
CA GLN A 265 19.03 -21.63 -2.92
C GLN A 265 19.37 -22.86 -3.75
N VAL A 266 20.50 -22.81 -4.47
CA VAL A 266 21.00 -23.97 -5.24
C VAL A 266 21.40 -25.08 -4.27
N GLY A 267 20.83 -26.26 -4.46
CA GLY A 267 21.16 -27.46 -3.66
C GLY A 267 22.49 -28.12 -4.07
N GLY A 268 22.91 -29.07 -3.27
CA GLY A 268 24.16 -29.80 -3.50
C GLY A 268 24.12 -30.86 -4.63
N ILE A 269 23.01 -31.01 -5.32
CA ILE A 269 22.84 -31.95 -6.46
C ILE A 269 22.48 -31.19 -7.73
N PRO A 270 22.89 -31.66 -8.92
CA PRO A 270 22.53 -31.01 -10.19
C PRO A 270 21.02 -30.84 -10.34
N GLY A 271 20.58 -29.63 -10.63
CA GLY A 271 19.16 -29.27 -10.76
C GLY A 271 18.39 -29.17 -9.43
N GLY A 272 19.03 -29.45 -8.28
CA GLY A 272 18.41 -29.36 -6.97
C GLY A 272 18.36 -27.93 -6.44
N TYR A 273 17.23 -27.56 -5.83
CA TYR A 273 17.00 -26.29 -5.14
C TYR A 273 16.34 -26.52 -3.80
N LEU A 274 16.66 -25.64 -2.85
CA LEU A 274 15.91 -25.48 -1.62
C LEU A 274 15.14 -24.15 -1.72
N PHE A 275 13.83 -24.21 -1.63
CA PHE A 275 12.95 -23.06 -1.58
C PHE A 275 12.54 -22.79 -0.15
N GLU A 276 12.42 -21.52 0.18
CA GLU A 276 11.95 -21.03 1.47
C GLU A 276 10.89 -19.96 1.23
N ALA A 277 9.73 -20.12 1.88
CA ALA A 277 8.66 -19.14 1.92
C ALA A 277 8.70 -18.42 3.27
N ASN A 278 8.87 -17.11 3.24
CA ASN A 278 8.61 -16.26 4.39
C ASN A 278 7.17 -15.77 4.27
N CYS A 279 6.28 -16.28 5.10
CA CYS A 279 4.85 -16.01 5.02
C CYS A 279 4.35 -15.38 6.32
N SER A 280 3.66 -14.24 6.19
CA SER A 280 2.95 -13.58 7.27
C SER A 280 1.48 -14.01 7.24
N HIS A 281 0.91 -14.38 8.39
CA HIS A 281 -0.51 -14.78 8.54
C HIS A 281 -0.95 -15.88 7.58
N CYS A 282 -0.10 -16.90 7.36
CA CYS A 282 -0.45 -18.06 6.56
C CYS A 282 -0.75 -19.27 7.46
N ASP A 283 -1.90 -19.89 7.23
CA ASP A 283 -2.25 -21.20 7.79
C ASP A 283 -1.75 -22.35 6.91
N GLN A 284 -1.62 -22.08 5.61
CA GLN A 284 -1.19 -23.07 4.60
C GLN A 284 -0.24 -22.43 3.60
N ILE A 285 0.78 -23.21 3.21
CA ILE A 285 1.72 -22.84 2.16
C ILE A 285 1.79 -23.98 1.15
N SER A 286 1.59 -23.66 -0.12
CA SER A 286 1.66 -24.59 -1.25
C SER A 286 2.57 -24.08 -2.35
N TRP A 287 3.22 -25.00 -3.05
CA TRP A 287 4.15 -24.74 -4.13
C TRP A 287 3.71 -25.43 -5.42
N ASP A 288 3.84 -24.71 -6.54
CA ASP A 288 3.82 -25.24 -7.90
C ASP A 288 5.20 -24.99 -8.51
N PHE A 289 5.92 -26.06 -8.85
CA PHE A 289 7.28 -25.94 -9.40
C PHE A 289 7.33 -25.67 -10.91
N GLY A 290 6.16 -25.62 -11.57
CA GLY A 290 6.07 -25.37 -13.01
C GLY A 290 6.49 -26.55 -13.88
N ASP A 291 6.74 -27.72 -13.30
CA ASP A 291 7.07 -28.99 -13.97
C ASP A 291 6.00 -30.09 -13.75
N ASN A 292 4.79 -29.69 -13.34
CA ASN A 292 3.65 -30.50 -12.93
C ASN A 292 3.85 -31.21 -11.56
N GLN A 293 4.83 -30.79 -10.78
CA GLN A 293 4.98 -31.24 -9.40
C GLN A 293 4.64 -30.10 -8.44
N THR A 294 4.18 -30.48 -7.26
CA THR A 294 3.75 -29.54 -6.19
C THR A 294 4.40 -29.90 -4.87
N GLY A 295 4.44 -28.94 -3.96
CA GLY A 295 4.93 -29.12 -2.60
C GLY A 295 4.10 -28.37 -1.57
N THR A 296 4.38 -28.56 -0.28
CA THR A 296 3.74 -27.83 0.83
C THR A 296 4.75 -27.53 1.93
N GLY A 297 4.47 -26.48 2.73
CA GLY A 297 5.30 -26.07 3.85
C GLY A 297 6.20 -24.90 3.54
N ASP A 298 6.77 -24.33 4.58
CA ASP A 298 7.63 -23.14 4.54
C ASP A 298 9.01 -23.38 3.92
N GLN A 299 9.49 -24.62 3.95
CA GLN A 299 10.71 -25.04 3.27
C GLN A 299 10.48 -26.30 2.46
N VAL A 300 10.92 -26.31 1.21
CA VAL A 300 10.77 -27.46 0.32
C VAL A 300 11.98 -27.61 -0.60
N ALA A 301 12.49 -28.84 -0.71
CA ALA A 301 13.54 -29.18 -1.69
C ALA A 301 12.90 -29.75 -2.95
N HIS A 302 13.35 -29.29 -4.12
CA HIS A 302 12.90 -29.82 -5.40
C HIS A 302 14.07 -29.97 -6.39
N THR A 303 13.93 -30.91 -7.32
CA THR A 303 14.96 -31.20 -8.34
C THR A 303 14.34 -31.14 -9.72
N PHE A 304 14.83 -30.21 -10.52
CA PHE A 304 14.38 -29.98 -11.89
C PHE A 304 15.23 -30.73 -12.92
N ALA A 305 14.60 -31.16 -14.00
CA ALA A 305 15.31 -31.47 -15.24
C ALA A 305 15.87 -30.17 -15.89
N ASN A 306 16.66 -30.33 -16.96
CA ASN A 306 17.09 -29.15 -17.72
C ASN A 306 15.89 -28.43 -18.34
N GLY A 307 15.80 -27.10 -18.10
CA GLY A 307 14.68 -26.30 -18.57
C GLY A 307 14.57 -24.98 -17.81
N THR A 308 13.56 -24.21 -18.14
CA THR A 308 13.19 -22.97 -17.43
C THR A 308 11.79 -23.16 -16.84
N TYR A 309 11.65 -22.86 -15.56
CA TYR A 309 10.45 -23.11 -14.77
C TYR A 309 10.05 -21.86 -14.01
N TRP A 310 8.77 -21.57 -13.95
CA TRP A 310 8.21 -20.62 -13.00
C TRP A 310 7.77 -21.38 -11.74
N VAL A 311 8.46 -21.13 -10.66
CA VAL A 311 8.09 -21.67 -9.35
C VAL A 311 7.21 -20.66 -8.64
N THR A 312 6.00 -21.07 -8.29
CA THR A 312 5.02 -20.23 -7.61
C THR A 312 4.76 -20.78 -6.22
N CYS A 313 4.76 -19.92 -5.23
CA CYS A 313 4.32 -20.23 -3.87
C CYS A 313 3.03 -19.49 -3.57
N THR A 314 2.06 -20.20 -3.00
CA THR A 314 0.79 -19.64 -2.54
C THR A 314 0.68 -19.81 -1.04
N GLY A 315 0.56 -18.70 -0.31
CA GLY A 315 0.21 -18.66 1.09
C GLY A 315 -1.28 -18.37 1.26
N ILE A 316 -1.98 -19.17 2.03
CA ILE A 316 -3.40 -19.00 2.37
C ILE A 316 -3.51 -18.82 3.88
N GLY A 317 -4.19 -17.78 4.31
CA GLY A 317 -4.43 -17.48 5.71
C GLY A 317 -5.82 -16.87 5.95
N PRO A 318 -6.14 -16.52 7.19
CA PRO A 318 -7.44 -15.96 7.55
C PRO A 318 -7.73 -14.62 6.80
N CYS A 319 -6.68 -13.92 6.39
CA CYS A 319 -6.78 -12.62 5.72
C CYS A 319 -6.63 -12.71 4.19
N GLY A 320 -6.83 -13.88 3.62
CA GLY A 320 -6.84 -14.09 2.19
C GLY A 320 -5.71 -14.97 1.68
N GLU A 321 -5.37 -14.78 0.43
CA GLU A 321 -4.35 -15.54 -0.31
C GLU A 321 -3.30 -14.58 -0.87
N SER A 322 -2.05 -14.98 -0.82
CA SER A 322 -0.92 -14.26 -1.44
C SER A 322 -0.08 -15.22 -2.27
N THR A 323 0.42 -14.76 -3.39
CA THR A 323 1.31 -15.53 -4.27
C THR A 323 2.57 -14.75 -4.59
N ASP A 324 3.72 -15.47 -4.60
CA ASP A 324 4.98 -14.97 -5.14
C ASP A 324 5.59 -16.00 -6.10
N SER A 325 6.39 -15.56 -7.06
CA SER A 325 6.93 -16.43 -8.11
C SER A 325 8.37 -16.08 -8.45
N ILE A 326 9.17 -17.12 -8.66
CA ILE A 326 10.57 -16.98 -9.08
C ILE A 326 10.83 -17.86 -10.32
N GLN A 327 11.59 -17.34 -11.27
CA GLN A 327 12.01 -18.12 -12.43
C GLN A 327 13.32 -18.86 -12.16
N ILE A 328 13.34 -20.16 -12.42
CA ILE A 328 14.49 -21.03 -12.26
C ILE A 328 14.90 -21.56 -13.64
N THR A 329 16.19 -21.44 -13.98
CA THR A 329 16.75 -22.05 -15.21
C THR A 329 17.82 -23.07 -14.86
N VAL A 330 17.63 -24.32 -15.29
CA VAL A 330 18.57 -25.43 -15.13
C VAL A 330 19.18 -25.79 -16.46
N GLY A 331 20.50 -25.60 -16.62
CA GLY A 331 21.25 -25.89 -17.83
C GLY A 331 21.97 -27.23 -17.80
N SER A 332 22.36 -27.72 -18.99
CA SER A 332 23.05 -29.01 -19.17
C SER A 332 24.44 -29.09 -18.53
N ASN A 333 25.00 -27.99 -18.03
CA ASN A 333 26.35 -27.93 -17.42
C ASN A 333 26.32 -27.79 -15.89
N GLY A 334 25.18 -28.02 -15.24
CA GLY A 334 25.07 -28.05 -13.76
C GLY A 334 25.25 -26.68 -13.05
N ILE A 335 25.26 -25.58 -13.81
CA ILE A 335 25.27 -24.22 -13.25
C ILE A 335 23.85 -23.67 -13.39
N SER A 336 23.16 -23.57 -12.29
CA SER A 336 21.87 -22.88 -12.21
C SER A 336 22.11 -21.37 -12.08
N ALA A 337 21.58 -20.59 -13.01
CA ALA A 337 21.52 -19.14 -12.86
C ALA A 337 20.15 -18.77 -12.30
N LEU A 338 20.16 -18.09 -11.15
CA LEU A 338 19.01 -17.29 -10.75
C LEU A 338 18.98 -16.07 -11.69
N GLU A 339 17.97 -15.95 -12.53
CA GLU A 339 17.77 -14.70 -13.26
C GLU A 339 17.22 -13.62 -12.30
N SER A 340 18.12 -13.07 -11.49
CA SER A 340 18.11 -11.64 -11.26
C SER A 340 18.66 -10.99 -12.54
N ASN A 341 18.34 -9.73 -12.85
CA ASN A 341 18.86 -8.96 -13.99
C ASN A 341 20.41 -8.81 -13.96
N ILE A 342 21.13 -9.86 -13.59
CA ILE A 342 22.57 -9.93 -13.38
C ILE A 342 23.11 -11.01 -14.33
N SER A 343 24.03 -10.64 -15.20
CA SER A 343 24.80 -11.57 -16.03
C SER A 343 26.24 -11.65 -15.53
N ILE A 344 26.80 -12.87 -15.50
CA ILE A 344 28.20 -13.09 -15.15
C ILE A 344 28.90 -13.62 -16.39
N LYS A 345 29.94 -12.95 -16.84
CA LYS A 345 30.77 -13.34 -17.99
C LYS A 345 32.22 -13.50 -17.53
N ALA A 346 32.83 -14.62 -17.82
CA ALA A 346 34.27 -14.78 -17.70
C ALA A 346 34.96 -14.05 -18.86
N LEU A 347 35.94 -13.21 -18.55
CA LEU A 347 36.81 -12.55 -19.54
C LEU A 347 38.03 -13.40 -19.82
N ASP A 348 38.58 -14.06 -18.79
CA ASP A 348 39.67 -15.03 -18.86
C ASP A 348 39.62 -16.00 -17.66
N GLU A 349 40.70 -16.77 -17.41
CA GLU A 349 40.77 -17.74 -16.31
C GLU A 349 40.69 -17.09 -14.88
N HIS A 350 40.85 -15.77 -14.79
CA HIS A 350 40.96 -15.06 -13.51
C HIS A 350 40.14 -13.78 -13.44
N GLN A 351 39.38 -13.45 -14.49
CA GLN A 351 38.59 -12.24 -14.56
C GLN A 351 37.15 -12.51 -14.96
N TRP A 352 36.22 -11.89 -14.25
CA TRP A 352 34.80 -11.97 -14.53
C TRP A 352 34.17 -10.57 -14.53
N VAL A 353 33.19 -10.38 -15.39
CA VAL A 353 32.31 -9.20 -15.39
C VAL A 353 30.96 -9.63 -14.88
N ILE A 354 30.45 -8.88 -13.92
CA ILE A 354 29.09 -8.97 -13.40
C ILE A 354 28.33 -7.74 -13.87
N GLU A 355 27.38 -7.95 -14.79
CA GLU A 355 26.54 -6.88 -15.35
C GLU A 355 25.13 -6.99 -14.78
N GLY A 356 24.53 -5.88 -14.35
CA GLY A 356 23.16 -5.81 -13.84
C GLY A 356 22.84 -4.44 -13.24
N ASN A 357 21.56 -4.20 -13.03
CA ASN A 357 21.11 -2.93 -12.44
C ASN A 357 21.30 -2.94 -10.91
N ASN A 358 21.82 -1.84 -10.35
CA ASN A 358 21.98 -1.61 -8.92
C ASN A 358 22.89 -2.62 -8.17
N ILE A 359 23.94 -3.12 -8.81
CA ILE A 359 24.90 -4.03 -8.16
C ILE A 359 25.85 -3.24 -7.27
N HIS A 360 25.94 -3.63 -5.99
CA HIS A 360 26.95 -3.14 -5.05
C HIS A 360 28.02 -4.22 -4.82
N GLN A 361 29.29 -3.80 -4.70
CA GLN A 361 30.41 -4.70 -4.43
C GLN A 361 30.23 -5.50 -3.13
N SER A 362 29.56 -4.92 -2.11
CA SER A 362 29.25 -5.59 -0.85
C SER A 362 28.30 -6.78 -0.98
N ASP A 363 27.56 -6.85 -2.11
CA ASP A 363 26.53 -7.88 -2.33
C ASP A 363 27.11 -9.09 -3.07
N ILE A 364 28.38 -9.00 -3.50
CA ILE A 364 29.04 -10.03 -4.28
C ILE A 364 29.98 -10.85 -3.38
N LYS A 365 29.72 -12.15 -3.31
CA LYS A 365 30.57 -13.14 -2.64
C LYS A 365 30.90 -14.25 -3.61
N ALA A 366 32.15 -14.61 -3.70
CA ALA A 366 32.61 -15.77 -4.48
C ALA A 366 33.13 -16.87 -3.55
N PHE A 367 32.90 -18.10 -3.94
CA PHE A 367 33.37 -19.29 -3.25
C PHE A 367 34.02 -20.25 -4.25
N ASP A 368 35.05 -20.97 -3.84
CA ASP A 368 35.60 -22.07 -4.63
C ASP A 368 34.66 -23.30 -4.56
N TYR A 369 34.99 -24.34 -5.32
CA TYR A 369 34.23 -25.58 -5.39
C TYR A 369 34.18 -26.35 -4.04
N SER A 370 35.01 -25.98 -3.07
CA SER A 370 34.98 -26.53 -1.72
C SER A 370 34.12 -25.71 -0.74
N GLY A 371 33.54 -24.61 -1.20
CA GLY A 371 32.76 -23.67 -0.38
C GLY A 371 33.62 -22.65 0.39
N LYS A 372 34.91 -22.56 0.10
CA LYS A 372 35.81 -21.56 0.73
C LYS A 372 35.61 -20.22 0.02
N ALA A 373 35.38 -19.18 0.81
CA ALA A 373 35.25 -17.80 0.31
C ALA A 373 36.54 -17.37 -0.42
N LEU A 374 36.36 -16.80 -1.61
CA LEU A 374 37.39 -16.19 -2.43
C LEU A 374 37.41 -14.67 -2.17
N GLU A 375 38.61 -14.09 -2.09
CA GLU A 375 38.76 -12.65 -2.02
C GLU A 375 38.67 -12.05 -3.43
N LEU A 376 37.68 -11.18 -3.66
CA LEU A 376 37.46 -10.52 -4.94
C LEU A 376 38.14 -9.15 -4.94
N MET A 377 39.05 -8.94 -5.88
CA MET A 377 39.70 -7.63 -6.09
C MET A 377 38.98 -6.86 -7.22
N LEU A 378 38.32 -5.78 -6.86
CA LEU A 378 37.66 -4.89 -7.80
C LEU A 378 38.67 -4.26 -8.76
N GLN A 379 38.53 -4.51 -10.05
CA GLN A 379 39.38 -3.90 -11.08
C GLN A 379 38.72 -2.68 -11.73
N ASN A 380 37.43 -2.75 -11.99
CA ASN A 380 36.71 -1.63 -12.58
C ASN A 380 35.22 -1.64 -12.18
N LYS A 381 34.63 -0.45 -12.10
CA LYS A 381 33.20 -0.24 -11.89
C LYS A 381 32.67 0.70 -12.94
N THR A 382 31.71 0.26 -13.72
CA THR A 382 30.97 1.08 -14.68
C THR A 382 29.53 1.28 -14.22
N LYS A 383 28.75 2.09 -14.96
CA LYS A 383 27.33 2.29 -14.67
C LYS A 383 26.54 0.99 -14.80
N ASP A 384 26.98 0.08 -15.66
CA ASP A 384 26.25 -1.12 -16.08
C ASP A 384 26.91 -2.43 -15.62
N GLY A 385 28.05 -2.38 -14.85
CA GLY A 385 28.71 -3.60 -14.39
C GLY A 385 29.93 -3.38 -13.49
N ILE A 386 30.39 -4.48 -12.88
CA ILE A 386 31.56 -4.54 -12.00
C ILE A 386 32.49 -5.65 -12.52
N THR A 387 33.80 -5.36 -12.63
CA THR A 387 34.82 -6.36 -13.01
C THR A 387 35.70 -6.68 -11.80
N PHE A 388 35.96 -7.95 -11.59
CA PHE A 388 36.85 -8.49 -10.55
C PHE A 388 38.01 -9.23 -11.16
#